data_f76b82c18fb51a22add748301308f0c4
#
_entry.id   f76b82c18fb51a22add748301308f0c4
#
_cell.length_a   1.000
_cell.length_b   1.000
_cell.length_c   1.000
_cell.angle_alpha   90.00
_cell.angle_beta   90.00
_cell.angle_gamma   90.00
#
_symmetry.space_group_name_H-M   'P 1'
#
loop_
_entity.id
_entity.type
_entity.pdbx_description
1 polymer ?
#
loop_
_entity_poly.entity_id
_entity_poly.type
_entity_poly.pdbx_seq_one_letter_code
_entity_poly.pdbx_strand_id
1 'polypeptide(L)'
;MVDAMERYTEQSTDLMLSELTPVEKVAQAKEWSTALMDVVNSRELYTEQNGNKYLHVEAWELIGAFAGFRAETESIEPISANDQIVGYKAKVVLVSIADGSRLGGGGIAMCGLDEYVTKGQKTQGAKHNAAMSMAQTRAVSKAFRMNFSYVAVLGGYAPT
;
A
#
# COMPACT_ATOMS: atom_id res chain seq x y z
N MET A 1 22.59 3.22 -25.86
CA MET A 1 22.47 3.31 -24.37
C MET A 1 20.99 3.13 -24.04
N VAL A 2 20.61 1.98 -23.50
CA VAL A 2 19.21 1.76 -23.06
C VAL A 2 18.99 2.67 -21.86
N ASP A 3 17.98 3.52 -21.92
CA ASP A 3 17.67 4.48 -20.89
C ASP A 3 17.39 3.74 -19.55
N ALA A 4 17.80 4.32 -18.44
CA ALA A 4 17.56 3.76 -17.11
C ALA A 4 16.06 3.52 -16.85
N MET A 5 15.22 4.34 -17.48
CA MET A 5 13.76 4.25 -17.43
C MET A 5 13.21 3.05 -18.21
N GLU A 6 13.80 2.69 -19.36
CA GLU A 6 13.45 1.47 -20.11
C GLU A 6 13.80 0.21 -19.30
N ARG A 7 14.98 0.18 -18.68
CA ARG A 7 15.37 -0.96 -17.81
C ARG A 7 14.46 -1.11 -16.60
N TYR A 8 14.01 0.00 -16.03
CA TYR A 8 13.09 -0.03 -14.89
C TYR A 8 11.72 -0.56 -15.30
N THR A 9 11.23 -0.19 -16.48
CA THR A 9 9.96 -0.67 -17.03
C THR A 9 10.02 -2.17 -17.38
N GLU A 10 11.14 -2.63 -17.97
CA GLU A 10 11.35 -4.05 -18.25
C GLU A 10 11.38 -4.89 -16.97
N GLN A 11 12.05 -4.43 -15.90
CA GLN A 11 12.13 -5.15 -14.63
C GLN A 11 10.78 -5.23 -13.92
N SER A 12 9.97 -4.17 -13.94
CA SER A 12 8.65 -4.18 -13.32
C SER A 12 7.65 -5.05 -14.10
N THR A 13 7.75 -5.07 -15.43
CA THR A 13 6.96 -5.95 -16.28
C THR A 13 7.34 -7.42 -16.08
N ASP A 14 8.62 -7.68 -15.90
CA ASP A 14 9.18 -9.02 -15.68
C ASP A 14 8.64 -9.65 -14.38
N LEU A 15 8.48 -8.87 -13.31
CA LEU A 15 7.93 -9.36 -12.05
C LEU A 15 6.46 -9.82 -12.16
N MET A 16 5.67 -9.16 -13.02
CA MET A 16 4.23 -9.38 -13.11
C MET A 16 3.80 -10.23 -14.31
N LEU A 17 4.53 -10.18 -15.42
CA LEU A 17 4.11 -10.73 -16.70
C LEU A 17 5.12 -11.74 -17.30
N SER A 18 6.14 -12.16 -16.54
CA SER A 18 7.19 -13.02 -17.08
C SER A 18 6.66 -14.43 -17.45
N GLU A 19 7.21 -14.99 -18.53
CA GLU A 19 6.97 -16.37 -18.98
C GLU A 19 7.77 -17.42 -18.18
N LEU A 20 8.28 -17.05 -17.00
CA LEU A 20 9.03 -17.95 -16.13
C LEU A 20 8.20 -19.14 -15.65
N THR A 21 8.85 -20.25 -15.40
CA THR A 21 8.22 -21.39 -14.73
C THR A 21 7.76 -21.01 -13.30
N PRO A 22 6.84 -21.74 -12.70
CA PRO A 22 6.41 -21.47 -11.31
C PRO A 22 7.57 -21.44 -10.31
N VAL A 23 8.56 -22.33 -10.48
CA VAL A 23 9.75 -22.39 -9.61
C VAL A 23 10.61 -21.14 -9.77
N GLU A 24 10.83 -20.69 -11.00
CA GLU A 24 11.58 -19.48 -11.31
C GLU A 24 10.85 -18.22 -10.80
N LYS A 25 9.53 -18.16 -10.92
CA LYS A 25 8.71 -17.07 -10.35
C LYS A 25 8.86 -16.98 -8.84
N VAL A 26 8.81 -18.09 -8.13
CA VAL A 26 9.00 -18.12 -6.68
C VAL A 26 10.42 -17.69 -6.31
N ALA A 27 11.44 -18.14 -7.02
CA ALA A 27 12.83 -17.75 -6.76
C ALA A 27 13.03 -16.25 -6.97
N GLN A 28 12.51 -15.68 -8.04
CA GLN A 28 12.57 -14.25 -8.33
C GLN A 28 11.82 -13.43 -7.28
N ALA A 29 10.62 -13.86 -6.90
CA ALA A 29 9.84 -13.20 -5.86
C ALA A 29 10.55 -13.20 -4.50
N LYS A 30 11.25 -14.27 -4.13
CA LYS A 30 12.07 -14.34 -2.92
C LYS A 30 13.25 -13.38 -2.97
N GLU A 31 13.94 -13.28 -4.09
CA GLU A 31 15.04 -12.35 -4.28
C GLU A 31 14.58 -10.90 -4.09
N TRP A 32 13.48 -10.52 -4.73
CA TRP A 32 12.85 -9.22 -4.57
C TRP A 32 12.44 -8.96 -3.11
N SER A 33 11.77 -9.92 -2.51
CA SER A 33 11.33 -9.82 -1.12
C SER A 33 12.51 -9.62 -0.17
N THR A 34 13.58 -10.37 -0.33
CA THR A 34 14.79 -10.23 0.51
C THR A 34 15.38 -8.83 0.39
N ALA A 35 15.55 -8.33 -0.83
CA ALA A 35 16.13 -7.00 -1.06
C ALA A 35 15.25 -5.88 -0.47
N LEU A 36 13.94 -5.95 -0.65
CA LEU A 36 12.99 -4.95 -0.13
C LEU A 36 12.86 -5.03 1.39
N MET A 37 12.83 -6.23 1.95
CA MET A 37 12.70 -6.42 3.40
C MET A 37 13.96 -6.01 4.16
N ASP A 38 15.13 -6.06 3.54
CA ASP A 38 16.37 -5.50 4.13
C ASP A 38 16.22 -3.97 4.34
N VAL A 39 15.62 -3.25 3.39
CA VAL A 39 15.31 -1.82 3.53
C VAL A 39 14.26 -1.59 4.61
N VAL A 40 13.18 -2.37 4.60
CA VAL A 40 12.10 -2.28 5.58
C VAL A 40 12.63 -2.48 7.00
N ASN A 41 13.48 -3.48 7.21
CA ASN A 41 14.10 -3.76 8.51
C ASN A 41 15.06 -2.65 8.93
N SER A 42 15.94 -2.20 8.05
CA SER A 42 16.95 -1.17 8.36
C SER A 42 16.34 0.19 8.66
N ARG A 43 15.14 0.47 8.14
CA ARG A 43 14.38 1.71 8.34
C ARG A 43 13.25 1.59 9.34
N GLU A 44 13.08 0.40 9.94
CA GLU A 44 11.99 0.12 10.90
C GLU A 44 10.59 0.47 10.37
N LEU A 45 10.32 0.16 9.09
CA LEU A 45 9.05 0.45 8.43
C LEU A 45 7.97 -0.60 8.75
N TYR A 46 7.94 -1.05 9.98
CA TYR A 46 6.96 -2.03 10.46
C TYR A 46 6.64 -1.81 11.95
N THR A 47 5.49 -2.32 12.37
CA THR A 47 5.13 -2.42 13.79
C THR A 47 5.03 -3.89 14.17
N GLU A 48 5.61 -4.25 15.30
CA GLU A 48 5.46 -5.58 15.88
C GLU A 48 4.31 -5.60 16.88
N GLN A 49 3.38 -6.52 16.67
CA GLN A 49 2.23 -6.70 17.55
C GLN A 49 1.91 -8.19 17.69
N ASN A 50 1.84 -8.68 18.90
CA ASN A 50 1.55 -10.10 19.19
C ASN A 50 2.49 -11.09 18.46
N GLY A 51 3.77 -10.73 18.32
CA GLY A 51 4.76 -11.54 17.62
C GLY A 51 4.71 -11.49 16.10
N ASN A 52 3.81 -10.70 15.53
CA ASN A 52 3.72 -10.49 14.08
C ASN A 52 4.21 -9.09 13.70
N LYS A 53 4.90 -9.00 12.58
CA LYS A 53 5.37 -7.74 12.00
C LYS A 53 4.41 -7.29 10.91
N TYR A 54 3.89 -6.07 11.05
CA TYR A 54 2.95 -5.44 10.13
C TYR A 54 3.62 -4.26 9.44
N LEU A 55 3.61 -4.26 8.12
CA LEU A 55 4.24 -3.21 7.32
C LEU A 55 3.49 -1.88 7.43
N HIS A 56 4.23 -0.78 7.58
CA HIS A 56 3.70 0.58 7.45
C HIS A 56 3.35 0.89 5.99
N VAL A 57 2.56 1.95 5.79
CA VAL A 57 2.19 2.39 4.44
C VAL A 57 3.39 2.71 3.57
N GLU A 58 4.43 3.28 4.14
CA GLU A 58 5.68 3.62 3.45
C GLU A 58 6.41 2.38 2.91
N ALA A 59 6.34 1.26 3.64
CA ALA A 59 6.87 -0.02 3.16
C ALA A 59 6.07 -0.55 1.97
N TRP A 60 4.75 -0.43 2.01
CA TRP A 60 3.89 -0.81 0.90
C TRP A 60 4.10 0.07 -0.33
N GLU A 61 4.26 1.37 -0.14
CA GLU A 61 4.59 2.31 -1.22
C GLU A 61 5.96 2.00 -1.84
N LEU A 62 6.95 1.63 -1.01
CA LEU A 62 8.27 1.19 -1.48
C LEU A 62 8.16 -0.04 -2.37
N ILE A 63 7.45 -1.08 -1.91
CA ILE A 63 7.21 -2.30 -2.69
C ILE A 63 6.54 -1.96 -4.02
N GLY A 64 5.50 -1.14 -3.98
CA GLY A 64 4.78 -0.70 -5.17
C GLY A 64 5.65 0.08 -6.15
N ALA A 65 6.47 1.00 -5.66
CA ALA A 65 7.37 1.80 -6.50
C ALA A 65 8.38 0.93 -7.26
N PHE A 66 8.97 -0.06 -6.59
CA PHE A 66 9.87 -1.02 -7.25
C PHE A 66 9.15 -1.94 -8.23
N ALA A 67 7.87 -2.22 -8.02
CA ALA A 67 7.04 -2.96 -8.98
C ALA A 67 6.52 -2.07 -10.13
N GLY A 68 6.76 -0.76 -10.10
CA GLY A 68 6.36 0.19 -11.14
C GLY A 68 4.96 0.76 -10.98
N PHE A 69 4.43 0.78 -9.75
CA PHE A 69 3.10 1.30 -9.43
C PHE A 69 3.14 2.38 -8.35
N ARG A 70 2.20 3.30 -8.45
CA ARG A 70 1.92 4.30 -7.42
C ARG A 70 0.45 4.27 -7.04
N ALA A 71 0.15 4.72 -5.84
CA ALA A 71 -1.24 4.89 -5.40
C ALA A 71 -1.80 6.22 -5.90
N GLU A 72 -3.06 6.20 -6.29
CA GLU A 72 -3.82 7.38 -6.67
C GLU A 72 -5.15 7.37 -5.90
N THR A 73 -5.40 8.41 -5.12
CA THR A 73 -6.67 8.56 -4.42
C THR A 73 -7.76 8.94 -5.40
N GLU A 74 -8.73 8.06 -5.57
CA GLU A 74 -9.88 8.29 -6.46
C GLU A 74 -10.94 9.14 -5.77
N SER A 75 -11.23 8.87 -4.50
CA SER A 75 -12.19 9.65 -3.71
C SER A 75 -11.92 9.56 -2.22
N ILE A 76 -12.30 10.61 -1.51
CA ILE A 76 -12.48 10.62 -0.06
C ILE A 76 -13.87 11.21 0.19
N GLU A 77 -14.77 10.40 0.74
CA GLU A 77 -16.17 10.75 0.92
C GLU A 77 -16.57 10.69 2.38
N PRO A 78 -17.39 11.66 2.85
CA PRO A 78 -17.95 11.59 4.20
C PRO A 78 -18.94 10.44 4.32
N ILE A 79 -18.97 9.83 5.49
CA ILE A 79 -20.00 8.88 5.90
C ILE A 79 -20.91 9.59 6.88
N SER A 80 -22.20 9.61 6.58
CA SER A 80 -23.21 10.28 7.41
C SER A 80 -24.13 9.26 8.09
N ALA A 81 -24.50 9.57 9.34
CA ALA A 81 -25.54 8.89 10.09
C ALA A 81 -26.35 9.94 10.83
N ASN A 82 -27.68 9.87 10.78
CA ASN A 82 -28.59 10.85 11.41
C ASN A 82 -28.24 12.31 11.07
N ASP A 83 -27.99 12.59 9.79
CA ASP A 83 -27.61 13.90 9.25
C ASP A 83 -26.30 14.49 9.79
N GLN A 84 -25.47 13.65 10.40
CA GLN A 84 -24.15 14.04 10.90
C GLN A 84 -23.06 13.20 10.25
N ILE A 85 -21.90 13.81 9.98
CA ILE A 85 -20.72 13.10 9.51
C ILE A 85 -20.15 12.29 10.68
N VAL A 86 -20.01 10.98 10.49
CA VAL A 86 -19.49 10.05 11.49
C VAL A 86 -18.12 9.47 11.13
N GLY A 87 -17.65 9.73 9.93
CA GLY A 87 -16.35 9.25 9.45
C GLY A 87 -16.14 9.55 7.97
N TYR A 88 -15.09 8.96 7.42
CA TYR A 88 -14.72 9.10 6.02
C TYR A 88 -14.35 7.76 5.41
N LYS A 89 -14.66 7.61 4.14
CA LYS A 89 -14.29 6.48 3.30
C LYS A 89 -13.37 6.97 2.19
N ALA A 90 -12.21 6.34 2.04
CA ALA A 90 -11.29 6.59 0.96
C ALA A 90 -11.28 5.42 -0.02
N LYS A 91 -11.17 5.73 -1.30
CA LYS A 91 -10.95 4.78 -2.38
C LYS A 91 -9.66 5.13 -3.10
N VAL A 92 -8.77 4.15 -3.20
CA VAL A 92 -7.44 4.27 -3.81
C VAL A 92 -7.30 3.21 -4.89
N VAL A 93 -6.72 3.58 -6.00
CA VAL A 93 -6.35 2.69 -7.10
C VAL A 93 -4.84 2.71 -7.30
N LEU A 94 -4.27 1.64 -7.83
CA LEU A 94 -2.89 1.62 -8.27
C LEU A 94 -2.82 1.95 -9.76
N VAL A 95 -1.85 2.78 -10.11
CA VAL A 95 -1.60 3.14 -11.51
C VAL A 95 -0.14 2.87 -11.86
N SER A 96 0.08 2.44 -13.09
CA SER A 96 1.43 2.25 -13.63
C SER A 96 2.17 3.58 -13.70
N ILE A 97 3.39 3.63 -13.19
CA ILE A 97 4.26 4.80 -13.31
C ILE A 97 4.63 5.05 -14.77
N ALA A 98 4.74 3.98 -15.57
CA ALA A 98 5.18 4.07 -16.96
C ALA A 98 4.14 4.73 -17.88
N ASP A 99 2.86 4.35 -17.78
CA ASP A 99 1.80 4.74 -18.72
C ASP A 99 0.51 5.22 -18.09
N GLY A 100 0.43 5.23 -16.75
CA GLY A 100 -0.77 5.63 -16.02
C GLY A 100 -1.94 4.66 -16.08
N SER A 101 -1.74 3.46 -16.64
CA SER A 101 -2.78 2.42 -16.68
C SER A 101 -3.12 1.94 -15.27
N ARG A 102 -4.39 1.61 -15.05
CA ARG A 102 -4.86 1.13 -13.76
C ARG A 102 -4.62 -0.36 -13.59
N LEU A 103 -4.06 -0.74 -12.44
CA LEU A 103 -4.03 -2.13 -12.00
C LEU A 103 -5.37 -2.48 -11.35
N GLY A 104 -5.95 -3.62 -11.72
CA GLY A 104 -7.19 -4.11 -11.12
C GLY A 104 -7.04 -4.36 -9.61
N GLY A 105 -8.09 -4.08 -8.86
CA GLY A 105 -8.12 -4.24 -7.41
C GLY A 105 -7.58 -3.01 -6.67
N GLY A 106 -8.47 -2.14 -6.25
CA GLY A 106 -8.15 -0.97 -5.44
C GLY A 106 -8.34 -1.22 -3.94
N GLY A 107 -7.92 -0.28 -3.13
CA GLY A 107 -8.15 -0.26 -1.69
C GLY A 107 -9.34 0.63 -1.32
N ILE A 108 -10.23 0.12 -0.49
CA ILE A 108 -11.27 0.91 0.15
C ILE A 108 -11.12 0.76 1.66
N ALA A 109 -11.07 1.87 2.36
CA ALA A 109 -10.96 1.88 3.81
C ALA A 109 -11.72 3.05 4.42
N MET A 110 -12.06 2.91 5.67
CA MET A 110 -12.80 3.91 6.44
C MET A 110 -12.06 4.28 7.71
N CYS A 111 -12.34 5.48 8.22
CA CYS A 111 -11.98 5.89 9.57
C CYS A 111 -13.14 6.69 10.18
N GLY A 112 -13.58 6.26 11.36
CA GLY A 112 -14.62 6.94 12.12
C GLY A 112 -14.08 8.10 12.94
N LEU A 113 -14.93 9.08 13.23
CA LEU A 113 -14.59 10.20 14.13
C LEU A 113 -14.51 9.76 15.62
N ASP A 114 -15.00 8.58 15.93
CA ASP A 114 -14.95 7.96 17.26
C ASP A 114 -13.73 7.08 17.50
N GLU A 115 -12.87 6.89 16.50
CA GLU A 115 -11.66 6.10 16.63
C GLU A 115 -10.58 6.83 17.45
N TYR A 116 -9.67 6.06 18.04
CA TYR A 116 -8.58 6.57 18.87
C TYR A 116 -7.76 7.68 18.20
N VAL A 117 -7.43 7.49 16.92
CA VAL A 117 -6.63 8.44 16.13
C VAL A 117 -7.31 9.81 15.99
N THR A 118 -8.63 9.85 16.02
CA THR A 118 -9.43 11.08 15.89
C THR A 118 -9.82 11.69 17.21
N LYS A 119 -10.13 10.86 18.22
CA LYS A 119 -10.53 11.31 19.55
C LYS A 119 -9.50 12.19 20.26
N GLY A 120 -8.21 11.96 20.01
CA GLY A 120 -7.12 12.75 20.59
C GLY A 120 -6.98 14.16 20.03
N GLN A 121 -7.68 14.50 18.96
CA GLN A 121 -7.59 15.81 18.32
C GLN A 121 -8.41 16.87 19.08
N LYS A 122 -7.85 18.07 19.20
CA LYS A 122 -8.41 19.15 20.04
C LYS A 122 -9.58 19.90 19.39
N THR A 123 -9.63 19.98 18.06
CA THR A 123 -10.66 20.72 17.33
C THR A 123 -11.47 19.81 16.42
N GLN A 124 -12.67 20.21 16.05
CA GLN A 124 -13.51 19.45 15.11
C GLN A 124 -12.83 19.34 13.72
N GLY A 125 -12.26 20.43 13.22
CA GLY A 125 -11.53 20.41 11.96
C GLY A 125 -10.35 19.44 11.98
N ALA A 126 -9.58 19.38 13.07
CA ALA A 126 -8.49 18.44 13.24
C ALA A 126 -8.97 16.98 13.30
N LYS A 127 -10.12 16.71 13.94
CA LYS A 127 -10.73 15.36 13.96
C LYS A 127 -11.11 14.90 12.55
N HIS A 128 -11.78 15.74 11.78
CA HIS A 128 -12.16 15.43 10.40
C HIS A 128 -10.93 15.20 9.52
N ASN A 129 -9.92 16.06 9.63
CA ASN A 129 -8.67 15.90 8.88
C ASN A 129 -7.94 14.59 9.25
N ALA A 130 -7.86 14.25 10.52
CA ALA A 130 -7.25 13.00 10.98
C ALA A 130 -8.01 11.78 10.44
N ALA A 131 -9.35 11.81 10.43
CA ALA A 131 -10.16 10.74 9.88
C ALA A 131 -9.96 10.56 8.37
N MET A 132 -9.93 11.66 7.61
CA MET A 132 -9.65 11.62 6.17
C MET A 132 -8.26 11.06 5.87
N SER A 133 -7.25 11.55 6.56
CA SER A 133 -5.87 11.10 6.39
C SER A 133 -5.69 9.62 6.73
N MET A 134 -6.32 9.17 7.82
CA MET A 134 -6.25 7.76 8.22
C MET A 134 -7.01 6.85 7.25
N ALA A 135 -8.18 7.26 6.79
CA ALA A 135 -8.93 6.51 5.76
C ALA A 135 -8.09 6.35 4.49
N GLN A 136 -7.44 7.43 4.04
CA GLN A 136 -6.55 7.42 2.88
C GLN A 136 -5.35 6.49 3.08
N THR A 137 -4.64 6.61 4.21
CA THR A 137 -3.48 5.77 4.53
C THR A 137 -3.84 4.29 4.54
N ARG A 138 -4.97 3.93 5.16
CA ARG A 138 -5.48 2.55 5.19
C ARG A 138 -5.85 2.05 3.79
N ALA A 139 -6.47 2.90 2.97
CA ALA A 139 -6.84 2.54 1.60
C ALA A 139 -5.60 2.34 0.71
N VAL A 140 -4.57 3.17 0.84
CA VAL A 140 -3.28 3.02 0.16
C VAL A 140 -2.64 1.69 0.53
N SER A 141 -2.46 1.44 1.82
CA SER A 141 -1.89 0.17 2.32
C SER A 141 -2.65 -1.04 1.80
N LYS A 142 -3.99 -0.96 1.79
CA LYS A 142 -4.86 -2.04 1.31
C LYS A 142 -4.71 -2.27 -0.20
N ALA A 143 -4.62 -1.21 -1.00
CA ALA A 143 -4.44 -1.31 -2.46
C ALA A 143 -3.13 -2.04 -2.81
N PHE A 144 -2.03 -1.65 -2.21
CA PHE A 144 -0.74 -2.33 -2.40
C PHE A 144 -0.76 -3.76 -1.88
N ARG A 145 -1.27 -3.97 -0.67
CA ARG A 145 -1.34 -5.29 -0.05
C ARG A 145 -2.16 -6.29 -0.88
N MET A 146 -3.29 -5.88 -1.42
CA MET A 146 -4.11 -6.75 -2.27
C MET A 146 -3.37 -7.24 -3.52
N ASN A 147 -2.42 -6.47 -4.01
CA ASN A 147 -1.66 -6.78 -5.22
C ASN A 147 -0.28 -7.40 -4.94
N PHE A 148 0.37 -7.04 -3.82
CA PHE A 148 1.77 -7.37 -3.53
C PHE A 148 1.99 -8.07 -2.19
N SER A 149 0.95 -8.63 -1.57
CA SER A 149 1.07 -9.34 -0.28
C SER A 149 2.10 -10.48 -0.30
N TYR A 150 2.30 -11.11 -1.44
CA TYR A 150 3.27 -12.19 -1.60
C TYR A 150 4.71 -11.72 -1.28
N VAL A 151 5.06 -10.48 -1.56
CA VAL A 151 6.39 -9.92 -1.24
C VAL A 151 6.60 -9.89 0.28
N ALA A 152 5.60 -9.44 1.03
CA ALA A 152 5.66 -9.41 2.49
C ALA A 152 5.70 -10.82 3.08
N VAL A 153 4.84 -11.72 2.60
CA VAL A 153 4.76 -13.12 3.07
C VAL A 153 6.08 -13.85 2.85
N LEU A 154 6.69 -13.73 1.69
CA LEU A 154 7.99 -14.34 1.39
C LEU A 154 9.13 -13.74 2.22
N GLY A 155 8.97 -12.50 2.68
CA GLY A 155 9.89 -11.83 3.59
C GLY A 155 9.67 -12.13 5.07
N GLY A 156 8.65 -12.94 5.41
CA GLY A 156 8.34 -13.31 6.79
C GLY A 156 7.46 -12.31 7.54
N TYR A 157 6.73 -11.45 6.84
CA TYR A 157 5.81 -10.46 7.41
C TYR A 157 4.36 -10.94 7.34
N ALA A 158 3.53 -10.43 8.27
CA ALA A 158 2.11 -10.71 8.25
C ALA A 158 1.41 -10.05 7.05
N PRO A 159 0.49 -10.76 6.37
CA PRO A 159 -0.16 -10.26 5.14
C PRO A 159 -1.38 -9.38 5.40
N THR A 160 -1.59 -8.91 6.59
CA THR A 160 -2.84 -8.18 6.97
C THR A 160 -2.84 -6.73 6.58
#